data_c62157aaae894b763427ca6180d3cba9
#
_entry.id   c62157aaae894b763427ca6180d3cba9
#
_cell.length_a   1.000
_cell.length_b   1.000
_cell.length_c   1.000
_cell.angle_alpha   90.00
_cell.angle_beta   90.00
_cell.angle_gamma   90.00
#
_symmetry.space_group_name_H-M   'P 1'
#
loop_
_entity.id
_entity.type
_entity.pdbx_description
1 polymer ?
#
loop_
_entity_poly.entity_id
_entity_poly.type
_entity_poly.pdbx_seq_one_letter_code
_entity_poly.pdbx_strand_id
1 'polypeptide(L)'
;MAKTTDWGLTDAGFRRPTYAELLDALEYKARELYGSRANLTVRSPLGVFLRIYAWMLNLLFSTLEDVYNSRFIDTAVGTSLYNLGRAIGLKLLGAQKAVGYLTFTGEDGVEVPEGYLAETTAGEQYITLQSGVITSGSVTLSATAVVPGPDGNTEKNTITNIVNPMSGIEAVTNASAFEGGRNTETDAEFRERYYLSVDFAGGVNIDAIVAEIYESVEAVIAVAGEENDTDVQSESGLPPHSIEIIAYGGLDEDVAGAIFRRKAAGIQTYGNTSVSVVSSAGTTHKIKFSRPTPVNVWVKITGLKTDSVFPLDGIDRIKQNIIEYIGSNTRGGMAIGQDVICVTLPTEVLNCLLYTSPSPRDRSV
;
A
#
# COMPACT_ATOMS: atom_id res chain seq x y z
N MET A 1 -10.97 46.95 -17.63
CA MET A 1 -10.61 45.85 -18.54
C MET A 1 -10.68 44.55 -17.76
N ALA A 2 -11.58 43.64 -18.11
CA ALA A 2 -11.50 42.31 -17.58
C ALA A 2 -10.22 41.66 -18.14
N LYS A 3 -9.21 41.42 -17.30
CA LYS A 3 -7.98 40.73 -17.70
C LYS A 3 -8.31 39.25 -18.00
N THR A 4 -8.61 38.96 -19.23
CA THR A 4 -8.79 37.56 -19.71
C THR A 4 -7.47 36.82 -19.98
N THR A 5 -6.34 37.55 -19.80
CA THR A 5 -5.00 37.04 -20.11
C THR A 5 -4.40 36.07 -19.10
N ASP A 6 -5.04 35.96 -17.91
CA ASP A 6 -4.52 35.13 -16.81
C ASP A 6 -5.32 33.83 -16.62
N TRP A 7 -6.17 33.43 -17.59
CA TRP A 7 -6.95 32.20 -17.50
C TRP A 7 -6.34 31.08 -18.35
N GLY A 8 -6.53 29.84 -17.92
CA GLY A 8 -5.98 28.69 -18.58
C GLY A 8 -4.54 28.42 -18.15
N LEU A 9 -3.67 28.04 -19.09
CA LEU A 9 -2.29 27.71 -18.78
C LEU A 9 -1.46 28.97 -18.57
N THR A 10 -0.86 29.08 -17.38
CA THR A 10 0.00 30.18 -16.95
C THR A 10 1.37 29.63 -16.52
N ASP A 11 2.36 30.52 -16.28
CA ASP A 11 3.68 30.13 -15.77
C ASP A 11 3.61 29.45 -14.37
N ALA A 12 2.53 29.70 -13.62
CA ALA A 12 2.27 29.08 -12.32
C ALA A 12 1.40 27.82 -12.39
N GLY A 13 1.03 27.37 -13.60
CA GLY A 13 0.16 26.23 -13.83
C GLY A 13 -1.20 26.63 -14.39
N PHE A 14 -2.18 25.73 -14.31
CA PHE A 14 -3.53 25.99 -14.82
C PHE A 14 -4.33 26.84 -13.82
N ARG A 15 -4.84 28.00 -14.30
CA ARG A 15 -5.71 28.88 -13.53
C ARG A 15 -7.13 28.80 -14.06
N ARG A 16 -8.01 28.26 -13.25
CA ARG A 16 -9.45 28.23 -13.51
C ARG A 16 -10.09 29.58 -13.16
N PRO A 17 -10.80 30.23 -14.09
CA PRO A 17 -11.60 31.42 -13.75
C PRO A 17 -12.80 31.01 -12.88
N THR A 18 -13.15 31.85 -11.95
CA THR A 18 -14.38 31.71 -11.16
C THR A 18 -15.61 32.03 -12.00
N TYR A 19 -16.77 31.54 -11.58
CA TYR A 19 -18.05 31.89 -12.22
C TYR A 19 -18.27 33.40 -12.30
N ALA A 20 -17.90 34.16 -11.25
CA ALA A 20 -18.02 35.60 -11.23
C ALA A 20 -17.14 36.29 -12.28
N GLU A 21 -15.86 35.88 -12.38
CA GLU A 21 -14.94 36.41 -13.41
C GLU A 21 -15.46 36.14 -14.84
N LEU A 22 -16.00 34.93 -15.07
CA LEU A 22 -16.61 34.57 -16.36
C LEU A 22 -17.83 35.42 -16.67
N LEU A 23 -18.70 35.61 -15.70
CA LEU A 23 -19.89 36.45 -15.86
C LEU A 23 -19.53 37.92 -16.11
N ASP A 24 -18.59 38.46 -15.34
CA ASP A 24 -18.12 39.83 -15.51
C ASP A 24 -17.50 40.08 -16.90
N ALA A 25 -16.71 39.11 -17.38
CA ALA A 25 -16.14 39.21 -18.73
C ALA A 25 -17.21 39.16 -19.83
N LEU A 26 -18.21 38.27 -19.67
CA LEU A 26 -19.34 38.18 -20.60
C LEU A 26 -20.21 39.47 -20.59
N GLU A 27 -20.49 39.99 -19.40
CA GLU A 27 -21.25 41.24 -19.23
C GLU A 27 -20.47 42.45 -19.80
N TYR A 28 -19.16 42.51 -19.59
CA TYR A 28 -18.29 43.54 -20.19
C TYR A 28 -18.37 43.49 -21.72
N LYS A 29 -18.20 42.26 -22.29
CA LYS A 29 -18.25 42.09 -23.77
C LYS A 29 -19.64 42.37 -24.33
N ALA A 30 -20.70 42.02 -23.62
CA ALA A 30 -22.07 42.35 -24.00
C ALA A 30 -22.32 43.86 -24.02
N ARG A 31 -21.83 44.61 -23.04
CA ARG A 31 -21.93 46.09 -23.06
C ARG A 31 -21.13 46.75 -24.19
N GLU A 32 -19.99 46.18 -24.52
CA GLU A 32 -19.18 46.63 -25.67
C GLU A 32 -19.94 46.45 -26.99
N LEU A 33 -20.61 45.33 -27.19
CA LEU A 33 -21.30 44.95 -28.43
C LEU A 33 -22.71 45.58 -28.56
N TYR A 34 -23.47 45.60 -27.47
CA TYR A 34 -24.87 46.08 -27.44
C TYR A 34 -25.04 47.47 -26.87
N GLY A 35 -23.92 48.12 -26.47
CA GLY A 35 -23.93 49.44 -25.87
C GLY A 35 -24.04 49.43 -24.33
N SER A 36 -23.61 50.52 -23.70
CA SER A 36 -23.55 50.66 -22.25
C SER A 36 -24.90 50.57 -21.52
N ARG A 37 -26.01 50.78 -22.26
CA ARG A 37 -27.40 50.71 -21.73
C ARG A 37 -28.00 49.27 -21.81
N ALA A 38 -27.29 48.28 -22.28
CA ALA A 38 -27.79 46.90 -22.35
C ALA A 38 -28.28 46.43 -20.97
N ASN A 39 -29.50 45.93 -20.91
CA ASN A 39 -30.09 45.41 -19.69
C ASN A 39 -29.55 43.98 -19.41
N LEU A 40 -28.60 43.88 -18.48
CA LEU A 40 -27.95 42.61 -18.07
C LEU A 40 -28.40 42.16 -16.68
N THR A 41 -29.51 42.70 -16.19
CA THR A 41 -30.06 42.29 -14.87
C THR A 41 -30.40 40.82 -14.81
N VAL A 42 -30.45 40.26 -13.59
CA VAL A 42 -30.74 38.82 -13.35
C VAL A 42 -31.98 38.33 -14.02
N ARG A 43 -33.00 39.20 -14.21
CA ARG A 43 -34.29 38.86 -14.80
C ARG A 43 -34.45 39.25 -16.26
N SER A 44 -33.46 39.92 -16.85
CA SER A 44 -33.51 40.28 -18.27
C SER A 44 -33.16 39.04 -19.12
N PRO A 45 -33.80 38.87 -20.31
CA PRO A 45 -33.49 37.73 -21.19
C PRO A 45 -31.98 37.62 -21.50
N LEU A 46 -31.34 38.72 -21.83
CA LEU A 46 -29.88 38.71 -22.11
C LEU A 46 -29.06 38.39 -20.85
N GLY A 47 -29.43 38.94 -19.70
CA GLY A 47 -28.75 38.67 -18.44
C GLY A 47 -28.88 37.18 -18.01
N VAL A 48 -30.07 36.54 -18.21
CA VAL A 48 -30.25 35.12 -17.98
C VAL A 48 -29.37 34.31 -18.92
N PHE A 49 -29.33 34.66 -20.20
CA PHE A 49 -28.56 33.98 -21.20
C PHE A 49 -27.03 34.00 -20.90
N LEU A 50 -26.51 35.17 -20.50
CA LEU A 50 -25.09 35.28 -20.09
C LEU A 50 -24.78 34.42 -18.86
N ARG A 51 -25.68 34.30 -17.92
CA ARG A 51 -25.50 33.43 -16.74
C ARG A 51 -25.49 31.96 -17.09
N ILE A 52 -26.30 31.51 -18.05
CA ILE A 52 -26.27 30.16 -18.57
C ILE A 52 -24.91 29.90 -19.24
N TYR A 53 -24.42 30.82 -20.07
CA TYR A 53 -23.10 30.70 -20.69
C TYR A 53 -21.96 30.68 -19.64
N ALA A 54 -22.00 31.56 -18.65
CA ALA A 54 -21.01 31.59 -17.58
C ALA A 54 -20.99 30.26 -16.81
N TRP A 55 -22.16 29.67 -16.55
CA TRP A 55 -22.28 28.35 -15.91
C TRP A 55 -21.68 27.26 -16.78
N MET A 56 -21.99 27.21 -18.08
CA MET A 56 -21.44 26.23 -19.02
C MET A 56 -19.91 26.37 -19.13
N LEU A 57 -19.40 27.60 -19.24
CA LEU A 57 -17.96 27.86 -19.29
C LEU A 57 -17.28 27.45 -17.99
N ASN A 58 -17.89 27.71 -16.84
CA ASN A 58 -17.34 27.29 -15.55
C ASN A 58 -17.22 25.76 -15.46
N LEU A 59 -18.20 25.03 -15.98
CA LEU A 59 -18.14 23.56 -16.07
C LEU A 59 -17.02 23.09 -17.01
N LEU A 60 -16.91 23.75 -18.18
CA LEU A 60 -15.83 23.46 -19.15
C LEU A 60 -14.44 23.71 -18.56
N PHE A 61 -14.23 24.85 -17.89
CA PHE A 61 -12.96 25.15 -17.25
C PHE A 61 -12.64 24.18 -16.10
N SER A 62 -13.68 23.70 -15.36
CA SER A 62 -13.48 22.65 -14.37
C SER A 62 -12.94 21.36 -15.01
N THR A 63 -13.57 20.93 -16.12
CA THR A 63 -13.10 19.74 -16.85
C THR A 63 -11.69 19.92 -17.42
N LEU A 64 -11.35 21.13 -17.90
CA LEU A 64 -9.99 21.44 -18.38
C LEU A 64 -8.95 21.40 -17.25
N GLU A 65 -9.31 21.86 -16.04
CA GLU A 65 -8.47 21.77 -14.85
C GLU A 65 -8.23 20.31 -14.47
N ASP A 66 -9.27 19.46 -14.48
CA ASP A 66 -9.16 18.03 -14.21
C ASP A 66 -8.25 17.34 -15.25
N VAL A 67 -8.41 17.67 -16.53
CA VAL A 67 -7.53 17.15 -17.61
C VAL A 67 -6.09 17.63 -17.43
N TYR A 68 -5.86 18.88 -17.03
CA TYR A 68 -4.53 19.36 -16.75
C TYR A 68 -3.88 18.63 -15.57
N ASN A 69 -4.60 18.49 -14.48
CA ASN A 69 -4.13 17.83 -13.26
C ASN A 69 -3.92 16.31 -13.44
N SER A 70 -4.63 15.70 -14.37
CA SER A 70 -4.49 14.27 -14.69
C SER A 70 -3.15 13.87 -15.29
N ARG A 71 -2.30 14.84 -15.66
CA ARG A 71 -0.98 14.63 -16.25
C ARG A 71 0.15 14.51 -15.23
N PHE A 72 -0.09 14.88 -14.00
CA PHE A 72 0.92 14.90 -12.94
C PHE A 72 0.60 13.85 -11.90
N ILE A 73 1.61 13.12 -11.48
CA ILE A 73 1.46 12.01 -10.52
C ILE A 73 0.86 12.47 -9.18
N ASP A 74 1.20 13.69 -8.75
CA ASP A 74 0.75 14.25 -7.47
C ASP A 74 -0.74 14.60 -7.45
N THR A 75 -1.29 14.98 -8.62
CA THR A 75 -2.66 15.49 -8.72
C THR A 75 -3.60 14.57 -9.50
N ALA A 76 -3.05 13.60 -10.27
CA ALA A 76 -3.84 12.61 -10.97
C ALA A 76 -4.55 11.69 -9.99
N VAL A 77 -5.77 11.25 -10.33
CA VAL A 77 -6.57 10.34 -9.52
C VAL A 77 -7.14 9.21 -10.38
N GLY A 78 -7.40 8.06 -9.75
CA GLY A 78 -8.03 6.91 -10.38
C GLY A 78 -7.32 6.47 -11.67
N THR A 79 -8.10 6.25 -12.74
CA THR A 79 -7.60 5.73 -14.01
C THR A 79 -6.45 6.55 -14.61
N SER A 80 -6.46 7.87 -14.44
CA SER A 80 -5.39 8.74 -14.96
C SER A 80 -4.08 8.49 -14.23
N LEU A 81 -4.12 8.37 -12.92
CA LEU A 81 -2.97 8.03 -12.08
C LEU A 81 -2.40 6.65 -12.47
N TYR A 82 -3.26 5.66 -12.61
CA TYR A 82 -2.85 4.30 -12.99
C TYR A 82 -2.25 4.22 -14.40
N ASN A 83 -2.75 5.04 -15.33
CA ASN A 83 -2.17 5.13 -16.68
C ASN A 83 -0.76 5.77 -16.66
N LEU A 84 -0.51 6.74 -15.78
CA LEU A 84 0.85 7.28 -15.58
C LEU A 84 1.80 6.21 -15.04
N GLY A 85 1.35 5.41 -14.07
CA GLY A 85 2.14 4.30 -13.54
C GLY A 85 2.44 3.22 -14.59
N ARG A 86 1.49 2.92 -15.47
CA ARG A 86 1.70 1.95 -16.55
C ARG A 86 2.82 2.33 -17.51
N ALA A 87 3.12 3.63 -17.66
CA ALA A 87 4.24 4.09 -18.47
C ALA A 87 5.61 3.63 -17.95
N ILE A 88 5.72 3.34 -16.64
CA ILE A 88 6.92 2.79 -16.00
C ILE A 88 6.75 1.31 -15.60
N GLY A 89 5.69 0.64 -16.08
CA GLY A 89 5.44 -0.78 -15.84
C GLY A 89 4.58 -1.09 -14.61
N LEU A 90 4.21 -0.10 -13.81
CA LEU A 90 3.37 -0.31 -12.63
C LEU A 90 1.92 -0.61 -13.00
N LYS A 91 1.34 -1.57 -12.29
CA LYS A 91 -0.09 -1.92 -12.37
C LYS A 91 -0.72 -1.69 -11.00
N LEU A 92 -1.99 -1.28 -11.01
CA LEU A 92 -2.77 -1.21 -9.78
C LEU A 92 -2.81 -2.60 -9.13
N LEU A 93 -2.48 -2.67 -7.85
CA LEU A 93 -2.62 -3.89 -7.06
C LEU A 93 -4.09 -4.03 -6.64
N GLY A 94 -4.72 -5.09 -7.12
CA GLY A 94 -6.07 -5.48 -6.70
C GLY A 94 -6.13 -5.88 -5.23
N ALA A 95 -7.32 -6.17 -4.75
CA ALA A 95 -7.51 -6.79 -3.45
C ALA A 95 -6.70 -8.10 -3.39
N GLN A 96 -5.96 -8.31 -2.32
CA GLN A 96 -5.10 -9.47 -2.13
C GLN A 96 -5.69 -10.43 -1.11
N LYS A 97 -5.41 -11.71 -1.32
CA LYS A 97 -5.80 -12.78 -0.40
C LYS A 97 -4.74 -12.96 0.67
N ALA A 98 -5.17 -13.28 1.88
CA ALA A 98 -4.25 -13.73 2.91
C ALA A 98 -3.65 -15.10 2.53
N VAL A 99 -2.38 -15.27 2.83
CA VAL A 99 -1.66 -16.52 2.58
C VAL A 99 -1.03 -17.06 3.87
N GLY A 100 -0.81 -18.35 3.92
CA GLY A 100 -0.21 -19.03 5.05
C GLY A 100 -0.09 -20.53 4.82
N TYR A 101 0.07 -21.26 5.90
CA TYR A 101 0.23 -22.70 5.88
C TYR A 101 -0.83 -23.38 6.73
N LEU A 102 -1.44 -24.44 6.18
CA LEU A 102 -2.36 -25.34 6.88
C LEU A 102 -1.67 -26.66 7.18
N THR A 103 -1.77 -27.11 8.41
CA THR A 103 -1.31 -28.43 8.83
C THR A 103 -2.52 -29.33 9.02
N PHE A 104 -2.59 -30.39 8.22
CA PHE A 104 -3.58 -31.44 8.32
C PHE A 104 -3.02 -32.60 9.09
N THR A 105 -3.81 -33.21 9.96
CA THR A 105 -3.47 -34.42 10.70
C THR A 105 -4.41 -35.57 10.29
N GLY A 106 -3.88 -36.79 10.28
CA GLY A 106 -4.66 -37.97 9.89
C GLY A 106 -3.80 -39.21 9.66
N GLU A 107 -4.34 -40.14 8.90
CA GLU A 107 -3.71 -41.44 8.61
C GLU A 107 -2.56 -41.28 7.60
N ASP A 108 -1.45 -41.98 7.84
CA ASP A 108 -0.30 -41.99 6.92
C ASP A 108 -0.68 -42.58 5.56
N GLY A 109 -0.22 -41.92 4.50
CA GLY A 109 -0.48 -42.29 3.13
C GLY A 109 -1.73 -41.66 2.51
N VAL A 110 -2.53 -40.95 3.28
CA VAL A 110 -3.69 -40.20 2.77
C VAL A 110 -3.20 -38.91 2.10
N GLU A 111 -3.67 -38.67 0.88
CA GLU A 111 -3.38 -37.44 0.14
C GLU A 111 -4.41 -36.36 0.47
N VAL A 112 -3.93 -35.19 0.88
CA VAL A 112 -4.72 -33.96 0.93
C VAL A 112 -4.62 -33.29 -0.43
N PRO A 113 -5.73 -33.16 -1.18
CA PRO A 113 -5.68 -32.59 -2.53
C PRO A 113 -5.43 -31.08 -2.54
N GLU A 114 -4.94 -30.58 -3.67
CA GLU A 114 -5.03 -29.18 -4.02
C GLU A 114 -6.51 -28.74 -4.07
N GLY A 115 -6.80 -27.53 -3.63
CA GLY A 115 -8.17 -27.03 -3.59
C GLY A 115 -8.98 -27.52 -2.38
N TYR A 116 -8.34 -28.13 -1.37
CA TYR A 116 -9.04 -28.60 -0.19
C TYR A 116 -9.38 -27.43 0.74
N LEU A 117 -10.65 -27.40 1.20
CA LEU A 117 -11.22 -26.27 1.93
C LEU A 117 -11.20 -26.50 3.44
N ALA A 118 -10.67 -25.51 4.15
CA ALA A 118 -10.77 -25.37 5.60
C ALA A 118 -11.38 -24.00 5.94
N GLU A 119 -11.96 -23.88 7.13
CA GLU A 119 -12.58 -22.63 7.57
C GLU A 119 -12.33 -22.33 9.05
N THR A 120 -12.46 -21.04 9.39
CA THR A 120 -12.51 -20.59 10.77
C THR A 120 -13.91 -20.83 11.36
N THR A 121 -14.04 -20.70 12.66
CA THR A 121 -15.35 -20.70 13.34
C THR A 121 -16.25 -19.51 12.94
N ALA A 122 -15.66 -18.44 12.39
CA ALA A 122 -16.37 -17.29 11.84
C ALA A 122 -16.89 -17.49 10.41
N GLY A 123 -16.44 -18.60 9.73
CA GLY A 123 -16.87 -18.92 8.38
C GLY A 123 -15.93 -18.42 7.27
N GLU A 124 -14.77 -17.85 7.62
CA GLU A 124 -13.75 -17.48 6.63
C GLU A 124 -13.09 -18.73 6.09
N GLN A 125 -13.03 -18.85 4.76
CA GLN A 125 -12.57 -20.05 4.07
C GLN A 125 -11.17 -19.91 3.48
N TYR A 126 -10.43 -21.02 3.54
CA TYR A 126 -9.06 -21.14 3.05
C TYR A 126 -8.94 -22.39 2.17
N ILE A 127 -8.11 -22.30 1.14
CA ILE A 127 -7.94 -23.35 0.14
C ILE A 127 -6.46 -23.71 -0.01
N THR A 128 -6.14 -25.00 -0.06
CA THR A 128 -4.78 -25.48 -0.31
C THR A 128 -4.35 -25.18 -1.74
N LEU A 129 -3.10 -24.71 -1.92
CA LEU A 129 -2.51 -24.37 -3.22
C LEU A 129 -1.80 -25.53 -3.89
N GLN A 130 -1.57 -26.61 -3.15
CA GLN A 130 -0.89 -27.81 -3.64
C GLN A 130 -1.41 -29.05 -2.90
N SER A 131 -1.27 -30.22 -3.51
CA SER A 131 -1.54 -31.49 -2.83
C SER A 131 -0.34 -31.96 -2.00
N GLY A 132 -0.59 -32.83 -1.02
CA GLY A 132 0.46 -33.45 -0.21
C GLY A 132 -0.03 -34.68 0.52
N VAL A 133 0.89 -35.61 0.79
CA VAL A 133 0.59 -36.87 1.46
C VAL A 133 0.94 -36.79 2.94
N ILE A 134 0.03 -37.21 3.80
CA ILE A 134 0.25 -37.28 5.25
C ILE A 134 1.36 -38.29 5.53
N THR A 135 2.39 -37.86 6.23
CA THR A 135 3.53 -38.66 6.66
C THR A 135 3.85 -38.39 8.12
N SER A 136 4.03 -39.44 8.89
CA SER A 136 4.21 -39.33 10.37
C SER A 136 3.06 -38.57 11.05
N GLY A 137 1.82 -38.83 10.58
CA GLY A 137 0.59 -38.31 11.15
C GLY A 137 0.22 -36.89 10.76
N SER A 138 1.02 -36.16 9.92
CA SER A 138 0.69 -34.83 9.50
C SER A 138 1.28 -34.43 8.14
N VAL A 139 0.69 -33.36 7.52
CA VAL A 139 1.24 -32.68 6.34
C VAL A 139 0.96 -31.18 6.45
N THR A 140 1.94 -30.37 6.09
CA THR A 140 1.79 -28.91 6.04
C THR A 140 1.82 -28.44 4.59
N LEU A 141 0.79 -27.72 4.19
CA LEU A 141 0.58 -27.26 2.82
C LEU A 141 0.39 -25.74 2.78
N SER A 142 0.90 -25.10 1.73
CA SER A 142 0.61 -23.70 1.47
C SER A 142 -0.87 -23.53 1.14
N ALA A 143 -1.46 -22.45 1.64
CA ALA A 143 -2.88 -22.15 1.47
C ALA A 143 -3.14 -20.66 1.37
N THR A 144 -4.28 -20.29 0.80
CA THR A 144 -4.72 -18.91 0.65
C THR A 144 -6.18 -18.77 1.05
N ALA A 145 -6.56 -17.57 1.49
CA ALA A 145 -7.97 -17.23 1.72
C ALA A 145 -8.75 -17.35 0.39
N VAL A 146 -9.99 -17.78 0.45
CA VAL A 146 -10.86 -17.88 -0.74
C VAL A 146 -11.25 -16.51 -1.23
N VAL A 147 -11.59 -15.60 -0.30
CA VAL A 147 -12.00 -14.23 -0.58
C VAL A 147 -10.83 -13.28 -0.37
N PRO A 148 -10.52 -12.39 -1.34
CA PRO A 148 -9.51 -11.36 -1.14
C PRO A 148 -10.04 -10.27 -0.19
N GLY A 149 -9.16 -9.74 0.65
CA GLY A 149 -9.50 -8.70 1.60
C GLY A 149 -8.85 -8.92 2.97
N PRO A 150 -8.93 -7.93 3.85
CA PRO A 150 -8.36 -8.01 5.19
C PRO A 150 -9.04 -9.06 6.09
N ASP A 151 -10.30 -9.44 5.78
CA ASP A 151 -11.06 -10.43 6.55
C ASP A 151 -10.44 -11.84 6.46
N GLY A 152 -9.66 -12.10 5.41
CA GLY A 152 -8.89 -13.32 5.27
C GLY A 152 -7.68 -13.42 6.21
N ASN A 153 -7.27 -12.33 6.86
CA ASN A 153 -6.21 -12.37 7.86
C ASN A 153 -6.74 -12.99 9.15
N THR A 154 -6.02 -13.99 9.66
CA THR A 154 -6.47 -14.68 10.88
C THR A 154 -5.28 -15.12 11.73
N GLU A 155 -5.48 -15.17 13.03
CA GLU A 155 -4.44 -15.56 13.97
C GLU A 155 -4.15 -17.07 13.89
N LYS A 156 -3.04 -17.48 14.49
CA LYS A 156 -2.68 -18.91 14.61
C LYS A 156 -3.75 -19.69 15.36
N ASN A 157 -3.92 -20.96 14.98
CA ASN A 157 -4.84 -21.92 15.59
C ASN A 157 -6.33 -21.55 15.54
N THR A 158 -6.73 -20.74 14.55
CA THR A 158 -8.12 -20.32 14.37
C THR A 158 -8.84 -21.08 13.26
N ILE A 159 -8.11 -21.67 12.32
CA ILE A 159 -8.65 -22.47 11.23
C ILE A 159 -8.73 -23.91 11.72
N THR A 160 -9.92 -24.35 12.10
CA THR A 160 -10.13 -25.64 12.79
C THR A 160 -11.15 -26.53 12.14
N ASN A 161 -11.95 -26.01 11.19
CA ASN A 161 -13.01 -26.76 10.55
C ASN A 161 -12.63 -27.22 9.16
N ILE A 162 -12.97 -28.43 8.79
CA ILE A 162 -12.85 -28.98 7.44
C ILE A 162 -14.23 -28.86 6.78
N VAL A 163 -14.31 -28.13 5.66
CA VAL A 163 -15.59 -27.89 4.97
C VAL A 163 -16.13 -29.17 4.32
N ASN A 164 -15.28 -29.95 3.68
CA ASN A 164 -15.63 -31.20 3.02
C ASN A 164 -14.81 -32.36 3.59
N PRO A 165 -15.25 -33.00 4.70
CA PRO A 165 -14.49 -34.07 5.34
C PRO A 165 -14.16 -35.23 4.38
N MET A 166 -12.90 -35.64 4.38
CA MET A 166 -12.39 -36.81 3.66
C MET A 166 -11.97 -37.91 4.66
N SER A 167 -12.18 -39.18 4.26
CA SER A 167 -11.74 -40.30 5.09
C SER A 167 -10.22 -40.29 5.25
N GLY A 168 -9.75 -40.44 6.49
CA GLY A 168 -8.33 -40.42 6.83
C GLY A 168 -7.73 -39.05 7.12
N ILE A 169 -8.49 -37.95 6.98
CA ILE A 169 -8.11 -36.63 7.47
C ILE A 169 -8.94 -36.30 8.70
N GLU A 170 -8.28 -36.10 9.84
CA GLU A 170 -8.96 -35.96 11.15
C GLU A 170 -9.15 -34.50 11.58
N ALA A 171 -8.11 -33.67 11.37
CA ALA A 171 -8.15 -32.29 11.78
C ALA A 171 -7.28 -31.38 10.91
N VAL A 172 -7.55 -30.07 10.98
CA VAL A 172 -6.76 -29.01 10.36
C VAL A 172 -6.43 -27.93 11.36
N THR A 173 -5.26 -27.35 11.25
CA THR A 173 -4.89 -26.14 12.01
C THR A 173 -3.90 -25.28 11.21
N ASN A 174 -3.82 -24.01 11.56
CA ASN A 174 -2.78 -23.11 11.09
C ASN A 174 -1.81 -22.81 12.25
N ALA A 175 -0.58 -23.30 12.15
CA ALA A 175 0.44 -23.07 13.16
C ALA A 175 0.95 -21.62 13.21
N SER A 176 0.81 -20.89 12.11
CA SER A 176 1.09 -19.45 11.98
C SER A 176 -0.16 -18.70 11.56
N ALA A 177 -0.14 -17.38 11.71
CA ALA A 177 -1.20 -16.51 11.19
C ALA A 177 -1.29 -16.59 9.67
N PHE A 178 -2.48 -16.32 9.12
CA PHE A 178 -2.67 -15.98 7.71
C PHE A 178 -2.66 -14.47 7.59
N GLU A 179 -1.83 -13.94 6.70
CA GLU A 179 -1.54 -12.52 6.60
C GLU A 179 -1.47 -12.06 5.15
N GLY A 180 -1.41 -10.73 4.94
CA GLY A 180 -1.27 -10.09 3.64
C GLY A 180 -2.58 -9.91 2.87
N GLY A 181 -3.71 -10.34 3.43
CA GLY A 181 -5.03 -10.01 2.90
C GLY A 181 -5.31 -8.51 3.02
N ARG A 182 -5.66 -7.86 1.90
CA ARG A 182 -5.93 -6.42 1.86
C ARG A 182 -6.90 -6.05 0.76
N ASN A 183 -7.47 -4.88 0.89
CA ASN A 183 -8.27 -4.26 -0.15
C ASN A 183 -7.42 -3.82 -1.35
N THR A 184 -8.09 -3.45 -2.43
CA THR A 184 -7.44 -2.82 -3.58
C THR A 184 -6.66 -1.59 -3.13
N GLU A 185 -5.47 -1.42 -3.68
CA GLU A 185 -4.57 -0.31 -3.45
C GLU A 185 -5.27 1.04 -3.66
N THR A 186 -5.07 1.96 -2.74
CA THR A 186 -5.56 3.33 -2.84
C THR A 186 -4.67 4.18 -3.74
N ASP A 187 -5.19 5.32 -4.22
CA ASP A 187 -4.40 6.28 -5.01
C ASP A 187 -3.16 6.79 -4.26
N ALA A 188 -3.23 6.90 -2.93
CA ALA A 188 -2.10 7.33 -2.10
C ALA A 188 -1.00 6.27 -2.08
N GLU A 189 -1.35 5.00 -1.81
CA GLU A 189 -0.41 3.87 -1.81
C GLU A 189 0.21 3.65 -3.20
N PHE A 190 -0.61 3.77 -4.27
CA PHE A 190 -0.11 3.67 -5.64
C PHE A 190 0.92 4.77 -5.95
N ARG A 191 0.68 5.99 -5.50
CA ARG A 191 1.58 7.14 -5.70
C ARG A 191 2.90 6.95 -4.96
N GLU A 192 2.85 6.48 -3.72
CA GLU A 192 4.04 6.14 -2.94
C GLU A 192 4.87 5.07 -3.65
N ARG A 193 4.22 3.99 -4.10
CA ARG A 193 4.88 2.92 -4.85
C ARG A 193 5.44 3.39 -6.20
N TYR A 194 4.80 4.36 -6.85
CA TYR A 194 5.32 4.99 -8.06
C TYR A 194 6.67 5.65 -7.81
N TYR A 195 6.79 6.45 -6.77
CA TYR A 195 8.05 7.11 -6.43
C TYR A 195 9.14 6.09 -6.07
N LEU A 196 8.82 5.10 -5.25
CA LEU A 196 9.75 4.02 -4.92
C LEU A 196 10.23 3.27 -6.18
N SER A 197 9.33 3.01 -7.12
CA SER A 197 9.66 2.29 -8.36
C SER A 197 10.53 3.10 -9.31
N VAL A 198 10.35 4.41 -9.39
CA VAL A 198 11.18 5.29 -10.21
C VAL A 198 12.59 5.40 -9.65
N ASP A 199 12.72 5.49 -8.33
CA ASP A 199 14.02 5.61 -7.66
C ASP A 199 14.86 4.34 -7.80
N PHE A 200 14.24 3.15 -7.92
CA PHE A 200 14.92 1.86 -7.91
C PHE A 200 14.85 1.06 -9.22
N ALA A 201 14.31 1.65 -10.29
CA ALA A 201 14.14 0.95 -11.55
C ALA A 201 15.48 0.54 -12.21
N GLY A 202 15.69 -0.76 -12.33
CA GLY A 202 16.76 -1.35 -13.17
C GLY A 202 18.05 -1.75 -12.47
N GLY A 203 18.15 -1.64 -11.14
CA GLY A 203 19.32 -2.06 -10.36
C GLY A 203 19.37 -3.57 -10.06
N VAL A 204 20.55 -4.03 -9.68
CA VAL A 204 20.82 -5.35 -9.03
C VAL A 204 21.24 -5.17 -7.58
N ASN A 205 20.99 -4.00 -7.01
CA ASN A 205 21.24 -3.66 -5.63
C ASN A 205 20.12 -4.17 -4.71
N ILE A 206 20.33 -4.03 -3.41
CA ILE A 206 19.33 -4.44 -2.41
C ILE A 206 17.99 -3.77 -2.62
N ASP A 207 17.97 -2.47 -2.91
CA ASP A 207 16.74 -1.71 -3.10
C ASP A 207 15.92 -2.24 -4.27
N ALA A 208 16.59 -2.67 -5.36
CA ALA A 208 15.91 -3.29 -6.50
C ALA A 208 15.34 -4.69 -6.14
N ILE A 209 16.00 -5.45 -5.27
CA ILE A 209 15.48 -6.72 -4.77
C ILE A 209 14.27 -6.48 -3.88
N VAL A 210 14.32 -5.51 -2.98
CA VAL A 210 13.22 -5.11 -2.10
C VAL A 210 12.01 -4.66 -2.94
N ALA A 211 12.23 -3.80 -3.94
CA ALA A 211 11.19 -3.35 -4.86
C ALA A 211 10.56 -4.50 -5.62
N GLU A 212 11.37 -5.44 -6.16
CA GLU A 212 10.87 -6.64 -6.85
C GLU A 212 9.99 -7.51 -5.96
N ILE A 213 10.39 -7.70 -4.69
CA ILE A 213 9.58 -8.47 -3.74
C ILE A 213 8.24 -7.77 -3.49
N TYR A 214 8.24 -6.46 -3.27
CA TYR A 214 7.00 -5.71 -3.11
C TYR A 214 6.11 -5.73 -4.36
N GLU A 215 6.68 -5.82 -5.55
CA GLU A 215 5.92 -5.83 -6.80
C GLU A 215 5.36 -7.21 -7.15
N SER A 216 6.15 -8.27 -6.94
CA SER A 216 5.84 -9.59 -7.48
C SER A 216 5.34 -10.61 -6.46
N VAL A 217 5.50 -10.35 -5.15
CA VAL A 217 5.07 -11.27 -4.09
C VAL A 217 3.76 -10.81 -3.47
N GLU A 218 2.74 -11.65 -3.59
CA GLU A 218 1.47 -11.40 -2.91
C GLU A 218 1.62 -11.55 -1.39
N ALA A 219 0.81 -10.79 -0.65
CA ALA A 219 0.75 -10.84 0.81
C ALA A 219 2.07 -10.50 1.55
N VAL A 220 3.05 -9.92 0.88
CA VAL A 220 4.23 -9.38 1.57
C VAL A 220 3.86 -8.10 2.34
N ILE A 221 4.29 -8.01 3.60
CA ILE A 221 3.97 -6.91 4.50
C ILE A 221 5.16 -5.98 4.64
N ALA A 222 6.34 -6.53 4.93
CA ALA A 222 7.56 -5.74 5.09
C ALA A 222 8.77 -6.48 4.54
N VAL A 223 9.71 -5.73 3.97
CA VAL A 223 10.98 -6.24 3.46
C VAL A 223 12.09 -5.31 3.87
N ALA A 224 13.20 -5.87 4.33
CA ALA A 224 14.47 -5.16 4.54
C ALA A 224 15.60 -5.96 3.92
N GLY A 225 16.71 -5.31 3.63
CA GLY A 225 17.89 -5.98 3.11
C GLY A 225 19.16 -5.40 3.70
N GLU A 226 20.18 -6.25 3.85
CA GLU A 226 21.52 -5.90 4.27
C GLU A 226 22.51 -6.54 3.30
N GLU A 227 23.60 -5.85 3.01
CA GLU A 227 24.69 -6.37 2.22
C GLU A 227 26.03 -6.25 2.97
N ASN A 228 26.89 -7.20 2.73
CA ASN A 228 28.26 -7.15 3.18
C ASN A 228 29.18 -7.28 1.95
N ASP A 229 29.70 -6.16 1.50
CA ASP A 229 30.63 -6.05 0.38
C ASP A 229 32.10 -6.16 0.80
N THR A 230 32.36 -6.37 2.09
CA THR A 230 33.69 -6.47 2.66
C THR A 230 34.24 -7.90 2.66
N ASP A 231 35.55 -8.05 2.89
CA ASP A 231 36.23 -9.35 3.03
C ASP A 231 36.10 -9.98 4.44
N VAL A 232 35.41 -9.30 5.36
CA VAL A 232 35.22 -9.75 6.75
C VAL A 232 33.75 -9.91 7.07
N GLN A 233 33.44 -10.72 8.07
CA GLN A 233 32.09 -10.86 8.55
C GLN A 233 31.61 -9.55 9.17
N SER A 234 30.36 -9.13 8.86
CA SER A 234 29.76 -7.92 9.41
C SER A 234 29.45 -8.07 10.92
N GLU A 235 29.17 -6.97 11.59
CA GLU A 235 28.75 -6.97 12.99
C GLU A 235 27.43 -7.70 13.21
N SER A 236 26.54 -7.70 12.21
CA SER A 236 25.28 -8.47 12.17
C SER A 236 25.48 -9.96 11.95
N GLY A 237 26.72 -10.42 11.66
CA GLY A 237 27.03 -11.82 11.40
C GLY A 237 26.91 -12.23 9.94
N LEU A 238 26.68 -11.30 9.02
CA LEU A 238 26.55 -11.57 7.60
C LEU A 238 27.94 -11.93 7.00
N PRO A 239 28.06 -13.06 6.29
CA PRO A 239 29.33 -13.48 5.67
C PRO A 239 29.85 -12.46 4.65
N PRO A 240 31.17 -12.48 4.36
CA PRO A 240 31.73 -11.67 3.28
C PRO A 240 31.03 -11.88 1.93
N HIS A 241 30.91 -10.80 1.15
CA HIS A 241 30.32 -10.82 -0.22
C HIS A 241 28.96 -11.50 -0.29
N SER A 242 28.08 -11.22 0.68
CA SER A 242 26.76 -11.79 0.75
C SER A 242 25.68 -10.76 1.01
N ILE A 243 24.44 -11.13 0.68
CA ILE A 243 23.25 -10.35 0.97
C ILE A 243 22.31 -11.15 1.84
N GLU A 244 21.63 -10.48 2.75
CA GLU A 244 20.49 -11.02 3.49
C GLU A 244 19.25 -10.18 3.22
N ILE A 245 18.20 -10.86 2.80
CA ILE A 245 16.87 -10.25 2.67
C ILE A 245 16.01 -10.78 3.80
N ILE A 246 15.37 -9.88 4.50
CA ILE A 246 14.45 -10.18 5.59
C ILE A 246 13.06 -9.84 5.09
N ALA A 247 12.18 -10.83 4.94
CA ALA A 247 10.84 -10.64 4.40
C ALA A 247 9.78 -11.13 5.39
N TYR A 248 8.80 -10.28 5.67
CA TYR A 248 7.62 -10.62 6.48
C TYR A 248 6.38 -10.69 5.58
N GLY A 249 5.64 -11.80 5.68
CA GLY A 249 4.54 -12.12 4.78
C GLY A 249 4.99 -12.70 3.43
N GLY A 250 4.04 -13.11 2.63
CA GLY A 250 4.27 -13.80 1.35
C GLY A 250 4.72 -15.25 1.50
N LEU A 251 4.56 -16.04 0.45
CA LEU A 251 5.02 -17.43 0.42
C LEU A 251 6.54 -17.51 0.22
N ASP A 252 7.17 -18.52 0.77
CA ASP A 252 8.63 -18.71 0.73
C ASP A 252 9.13 -18.86 -0.71
N GLU A 253 8.38 -19.57 -1.54
CA GLU A 253 8.70 -19.80 -2.95
C GLU A 253 8.68 -18.52 -3.77
N ASP A 254 7.69 -17.66 -3.52
CA ASP A 254 7.52 -16.40 -4.24
C ASP A 254 8.62 -15.41 -3.86
N VAL A 255 8.93 -15.29 -2.56
CA VAL A 255 10.02 -14.44 -2.06
C VAL A 255 11.36 -14.90 -2.63
N ALA A 256 11.66 -16.20 -2.57
CA ALA A 256 12.90 -16.74 -3.14
C ALA A 256 12.99 -16.53 -4.66
N GLY A 257 11.87 -16.68 -5.37
CA GLY A 257 11.77 -16.40 -6.80
C GLY A 257 12.05 -14.95 -7.14
N ALA A 258 11.52 -14.00 -6.37
CA ALA A 258 11.78 -12.56 -6.53
C ALA A 258 13.25 -12.21 -6.29
N ILE A 259 13.84 -12.72 -5.20
CA ILE A 259 15.28 -12.54 -4.92
C ILE A 259 16.13 -13.09 -6.07
N PHE A 260 15.80 -14.30 -6.56
CA PHE A 260 16.54 -14.93 -7.65
C PHE A 260 16.54 -14.09 -8.93
N ARG A 261 15.43 -13.45 -9.27
CA ARG A 261 15.29 -12.62 -10.48
C ARG A 261 16.18 -11.37 -10.45
N ARG A 262 16.43 -10.81 -9.28
CA ARG A 262 17.13 -9.51 -9.15
C ARG A 262 18.51 -9.60 -8.55
N LYS A 263 18.87 -10.68 -7.84
CA LYS A 263 20.21 -10.79 -7.25
C LYS A 263 21.30 -10.78 -8.33
N ALA A 264 22.41 -10.14 -8.03
CA ALA A 264 23.59 -10.19 -8.89
C ALA A 264 24.14 -11.62 -8.99
N ALA A 265 24.68 -11.96 -10.16
CA ALA A 265 25.37 -13.23 -10.35
C ALA A 265 26.62 -13.30 -9.46
N GLY A 266 26.82 -14.44 -8.79
CA GLY A 266 27.99 -14.65 -7.92
C GLY A 266 27.82 -14.20 -6.47
N ILE A 267 26.85 -13.36 -6.15
CA ILE A 267 26.56 -12.97 -4.76
C ILE A 267 25.83 -14.10 -4.04
N GLN A 268 26.30 -14.44 -2.83
CA GLN A 268 25.64 -15.42 -1.98
C GLN A 268 24.48 -14.78 -1.23
N THR A 269 23.38 -15.53 -1.12
CA THR A 269 22.25 -15.16 -0.27
C THR A 269 22.39 -15.85 1.08
N TYR A 270 22.14 -15.12 2.17
CA TYR A 270 22.22 -15.58 3.55
C TYR A 270 20.83 -15.53 4.20
N GLY A 271 20.60 -16.33 5.24
CA GLY A 271 19.37 -16.33 6.02
C GLY A 271 19.01 -17.69 6.60
N ASN A 272 17.96 -17.70 7.42
CA ASN A 272 17.46 -18.86 8.16
C ASN A 272 16.49 -19.74 7.37
N THR A 273 15.92 -19.25 6.27
CA THR A 273 15.03 -19.95 5.36
C THR A 273 15.77 -20.25 4.06
N SER A 274 15.63 -21.46 3.52
CA SER A 274 16.33 -21.89 2.30
C SER A 274 15.35 -22.55 1.34
N VAL A 275 15.19 -21.97 0.15
CA VAL A 275 14.29 -22.43 -0.90
C VAL A 275 15.07 -22.76 -2.17
N SER A 276 14.68 -23.82 -2.87
CA SER A 276 15.25 -24.21 -4.15
C SER A 276 14.46 -23.56 -5.29
N VAL A 277 15.12 -22.74 -6.10
CA VAL A 277 14.54 -22.08 -7.28
C VAL A 277 15.17 -22.66 -8.52
N VAL A 278 14.35 -23.07 -9.51
CA VAL A 278 14.83 -23.59 -10.78
C VAL A 278 14.88 -22.46 -11.80
N SER A 279 16.05 -22.24 -12.40
CA SER A 279 16.23 -21.25 -13.47
C SER A 279 15.55 -21.70 -14.77
N SER A 280 15.36 -20.76 -15.72
CA SER A 280 14.87 -21.07 -17.06
C SER A 280 15.75 -22.07 -17.84
N ALA A 281 17.02 -22.22 -17.44
CA ALA A 281 17.96 -23.18 -18.00
C ALA A 281 17.89 -24.58 -17.30
N GLY A 282 16.98 -24.76 -16.34
CA GLY A 282 16.82 -26.01 -15.60
C GLY A 282 17.81 -26.20 -14.45
N THR A 283 18.65 -25.20 -14.15
CA THR A 283 19.60 -25.28 -13.03
C THR A 283 18.93 -24.91 -11.73
N THR A 284 19.11 -25.74 -10.68
CA THR A 284 18.57 -25.47 -9.35
C THR A 284 19.53 -24.58 -8.55
N HIS A 285 19.00 -23.50 -8.03
CA HIS A 285 19.71 -22.56 -7.16
C HIS A 285 19.08 -22.58 -5.77
N LYS A 286 19.91 -22.57 -4.73
CA LYS A 286 19.44 -22.39 -3.35
C LYS A 286 19.46 -20.91 -3.01
N ILE A 287 18.30 -20.35 -2.74
CA ILE A 287 18.13 -18.99 -2.29
C ILE A 287 17.84 -19.01 -0.80
N LYS A 288 18.58 -18.21 -0.05
CA LYS A 288 18.38 -18.06 1.39
C LYS A 288 17.89 -16.64 1.68
N PHE A 289 17.02 -16.54 2.67
CA PHE A 289 16.56 -15.27 3.22
C PHE A 289 16.07 -15.50 4.65
N SER A 290 15.75 -14.45 5.38
CA SER A 290 15.30 -14.58 6.77
C SER A 290 13.86 -14.15 6.93
N ARG A 291 13.17 -14.84 7.86
CA ARG A 291 11.86 -14.44 8.37
C ARG A 291 12.06 -13.73 9.71
N PRO A 292 11.54 -12.50 9.88
CA PRO A 292 11.64 -11.80 11.15
C PRO A 292 10.74 -12.45 12.20
N THR A 293 11.13 -12.32 13.45
CA THR A 293 10.26 -12.70 14.56
C THR A 293 9.42 -11.48 14.96
N PRO A 294 8.09 -11.54 14.87
CA PRO A 294 7.23 -10.42 15.26
C PRO A 294 7.31 -10.16 16.74
N VAL A 295 7.49 -8.90 17.14
CA VAL A 295 7.50 -8.44 18.51
C VAL A 295 6.29 -7.56 18.73
N ASN A 296 5.40 -7.97 19.66
CA ASN A 296 4.24 -7.18 20.05
C ASN A 296 4.65 -6.06 20.99
N VAL A 297 4.47 -4.82 20.58
CA VAL A 297 4.77 -3.63 21.36
C VAL A 297 3.48 -3.10 22.00
N TRP A 298 3.47 -2.99 23.33
CA TRP A 298 2.36 -2.44 24.10
C TRP A 298 2.72 -1.03 24.58
N VAL A 299 1.95 -0.04 24.15
CA VAL A 299 2.14 1.36 24.56
C VAL A 299 1.01 1.77 25.48
N LYS A 300 1.35 2.27 26.67
CA LYS A 300 0.40 2.85 27.63
C LYS A 300 0.74 4.30 27.89
N ILE A 301 -0.13 5.20 27.49
CA ILE A 301 -0.01 6.63 27.77
C ILE A 301 -0.77 6.94 29.06
N THR A 302 -0.09 7.55 30.03
CA THR A 302 -0.67 7.99 31.29
C THR A 302 -0.46 9.48 31.50
N GLY A 303 -1.45 10.15 32.10
CA GLY A 303 -1.34 11.57 32.43
C GLY A 303 -1.64 12.51 31.27
N LEU A 304 -2.26 12.03 30.18
CA LEU A 304 -2.74 12.89 29.10
C LEU A 304 -3.79 13.87 29.67
N LYS A 305 -3.48 15.17 29.61
CA LYS A 305 -4.42 16.23 29.99
C LYS A 305 -5.01 16.82 28.71
N THR A 306 -6.31 16.75 28.60
CA THR A 306 -7.07 17.34 27.48
C THR A 306 -7.69 18.65 27.91
N ASP A 307 -7.70 19.63 27.05
CA ASP A 307 -8.39 20.92 27.24
C ASP A 307 -9.65 20.98 26.34
N SER A 308 -10.32 22.13 26.34
CA SER A 308 -11.53 22.34 25.56
C SER A 308 -11.30 22.41 24.04
N VAL A 309 -10.05 22.45 23.61
CA VAL A 309 -9.64 22.51 22.18
C VAL A 309 -9.24 21.12 21.68
N PHE A 310 -9.14 20.13 22.56
CA PHE A 310 -8.77 18.77 22.19
C PHE A 310 -9.82 18.17 21.23
N PRO A 311 -9.42 17.67 20.03
CA PRO A 311 -10.37 17.12 19.07
C PRO A 311 -11.15 15.93 19.62
N LEU A 312 -12.39 15.77 19.19
CA LEU A 312 -13.25 14.63 19.59
C LEU A 312 -12.62 13.27 19.19
N ASP A 313 -11.90 13.24 18.09
CA ASP A 313 -11.16 12.09 17.55
C ASP A 313 -9.67 12.07 17.96
N GLY A 314 -9.26 12.96 18.86
CA GLY A 314 -7.85 13.16 19.23
C GLY A 314 -7.18 11.92 19.82
N ILE A 315 -7.93 11.11 20.58
CA ILE A 315 -7.40 9.84 21.14
C ILE A 315 -7.12 8.84 20.01
N ASP A 316 -8.00 8.74 19.03
CA ASP A 316 -7.83 7.79 17.92
C ASP A 316 -6.73 8.25 16.98
N ARG A 317 -6.55 9.55 16.75
CA ARG A 317 -5.39 10.10 16.05
C ARG A 317 -4.07 9.79 16.74
N ILE A 318 -4.01 9.92 18.07
CA ILE A 318 -2.80 9.55 18.84
C ILE A 318 -2.48 8.08 18.67
N LYS A 319 -3.49 7.20 18.77
CA LYS A 319 -3.30 5.77 18.54
C LYS A 319 -2.78 5.49 17.13
N GLN A 320 -3.37 6.12 16.13
CA GLN A 320 -2.99 5.94 14.74
C GLN A 320 -1.54 6.38 14.49
N ASN A 321 -1.14 7.54 14.98
CA ASN A 321 0.24 8.03 14.83
C ASN A 321 1.26 7.11 15.54
N ILE A 322 0.91 6.55 16.69
CA ILE A 322 1.78 5.59 17.38
C ILE A 322 1.92 4.31 16.56
N ILE A 323 0.80 3.82 15.98
CA ILE A 323 0.81 2.66 15.10
C ILE A 323 1.66 2.93 13.84
N GLU A 324 1.52 4.10 13.23
CA GLU A 324 2.33 4.51 12.08
C GLU A 324 3.82 4.62 12.41
N TYR A 325 4.16 5.15 13.60
CA TYR A 325 5.55 5.26 14.05
C TYR A 325 6.20 3.90 14.37
N ILE A 326 5.50 3.02 15.09
CA ILE A 326 6.01 1.70 15.47
C ILE A 326 5.99 0.73 14.27
N GLY A 327 5.06 0.96 13.35
CA GLY A 327 4.74 0.09 12.24
C GLY A 327 3.41 -0.63 12.43
N SER A 328 2.81 -0.98 11.31
CA SER A 328 1.53 -1.69 11.26
C SER A 328 1.66 -2.95 10.41
N ASN A 329 0.67 -3.85 10.50
CA ASN A 329 0.58 -5.02 9.60
C ASN A 329 0.17 -4.64 8.16
N THR A 330 0.22 -3.36 7.81
CA THR A 330 0.04 -2.92 6.43
C THR A 330 1.35 -3.04 5.66
N ARG A 331 1.24 -3.20 4.36
CA ARG A 331 2.39 -3.32 3.47
C ARG A 331 3.29 -2.08 3.55
N GLY A 332 4.58 -2.28 3.79
CA GLY A 332 5.55 -1.21 4.00
C GLY A 332 5.47 -0.49 5.34
N GLY A 333 4.44 -0.79 6.16
CA GLY A 333 4.22 -0.13 7.44
C GLY A 333 4.96 -0.73 8.63
N MET A 334 5.70 -1.83 8.45
CA MET A 334 6.44 -2.50 9.52
C MET A 334 7.93 -2.14 9.48
N ALA A 335 8.46 -1.69 10.60
CA ALA A 335 9.90 -1.53 10.76
C ALA A 335 10.56 -2.90 11.06
N ILE A 336 11.50 -3.32 10.19
CA ILE A 336 12.31 -4.52 10.41
C ILE A 336 13.67 -4.06 10.94
N GLY A 337 14.06 -4.59 12.11
CA GLY A 337 15.36 -4.31 12.72
C GLY A 337 15.55 -2.91 13.28
N GLN A 338 14.49 -2.08 13.31
CA GLN A 338 14.55 -0.76 13.95
C GLN A 338 14.18 -0.84 15.43
N ASP A 339 14.96 -0.13 16.25
CA ASP A 339 14.64 0.04 17.66
C ASP A 339 13.49 1.05 17.83
N VAL A 340 12.49 0.69 18.63
CA VAL A 340 11.45 1.62 19.07
C VAL A 340 12.02 2.53 20.14
N ILE A 341 12.35 3.77 19.77
CA ILE A 341 12.96 4.73 20.69
C ILE A 341 11.87 5.39 21.53
N CYS A 342 11.76 5.01 22.81
CA CYS A 342 10.76 5.53 23.74
C CYS A 342 10.80 7.07 23.91
N VAL A 343 11.91 7.73 23.61
CA VAL A 343 12.06 9.20 23.73
C VAL A 343 11.38 9.94 22.57
N THR A 344 11.21 9.32 21.41
CA THR A 344 10.53 9.90 20.24
C THR A 344 9.01 9.76 20.27
N LEU A 345 8.47 8.76 20.97
CA LEU A 345 7.02 8.55 21.12
C LEU A 345 6.26 9.79 21.61
N PRO A 346 6.73 10.55 22.64
CA PRO A 346 6.07 11.78 23.04
C PRO A 346 6.05 12.85 21.96
N THR A 347 7.07 12.92 21.10
CA THR A 347 7.16 13.88 20.01
C THR A 347 6.12 13.56 18.93
N GLU A 348 5.92 12.29 18.60
CA GLU A 348 4.89 11.87 17.65
C GLU A 348 3.48 12.12 18.17
N VAL A 349 3.24 11.88 19.47
CA VAL A 349 1.98 12.24 20.13
C VAL A 349 1.72 13.76 20.05
N LEU A 350 2.77 14.58 20.24
CA LEU A 350 2.68 16.04 20.16
C LEU A 350 2.52 16.54 18.73
N ASN A 351 3.16 15.93 17.76
CA ASN A 351 3.02 16.27 16.33
C ASN A 351 1.57 16.10 15.86
N CYS A 352 0.89 15.08 16.33
CA CYS A 352 -0.53 14.88 16.08
C CYS A 352 -1.41 16.04 16.58
N LEU A 353 -1.03 16.67 17.69
CA LEU A 353 -1.74 17.80 18.30
C LEU A 353 -1.37 19.15 17.70
N LEU A 354 -0.16 19.30 17.15
CA LEU A 354 0.31 20.55 16.54
C LEU A 354 -0.38 20.86 15.20
N TYR A 355 -0.83 19.87 14.47
CA TYR A 355 -1.62 20.06 13.24
C TYR A 355 -3.03 20.63 13.48
N THR A 356 -3.53 20.59 14.70
CA THR A 356 -4.82 21.14 15.10
C THR A 356 -4.73 22.53 15.75
N SER A 357 -3.52 23.05 15.98
CA SER A 357 -3.33 24.41 16.48
C SER A 357 -3.39 25.39 15.29
N PRO A 358 -4.22 26.44 15.33
CA PRO A 358 -4.22 27.44 14.29
C PRO A 358 -2.80 28.02 14.14
N SER A 359 -2.35 28.15 12.88
CA SER A 359 -1.06 28.70 12.54
C SER A 359 -0.83 30.03 13.30
N PRO A 360 0.40 30.34 13.77
CA PRO A 360 0.71 31.64 14.35
C PRO A 360 0.33 32.85 13.48
N ARG A 361 0.09 32.63 12.18
CA ARG A 361 -0.42 33.62 11.24
C ARG A 361 -1.91 33.97 11.43
N ASP A 362 -2.70 33.06 12.05
CA ASP A 362 -4.13 33.27 12.29
C ASP A 362 -4.41 34.03 13.62
N ARG A 363 -3.37 34.39 14.38
CA ARG A 363 -3.48 35.15 15.63
C ARG A 363 -3.33 36.67 15.45
N SER A 364 -3.31 37.17 14.23
CA SER A 364 -3.26 38.59 13.99
C SER A 364 -4.62 39.12 13.57
N VAL A 365 -5.52 39.28 14.53
CA VAL A 365 -6.60 40.29 14.50
C VAL A 365 -6.83 40.76 15.91
#